data_00146f0727e1bc6ea68896283d209710
#
_entry.id   00146f0727e1bc6ea68896283d209710
#
_cell.length_a   1.000
_cell.length_b   1.000
_cell.length_c   1.000
_cell.angle_alpha   90.00
_cell.angle_beta   90.00
_cell.angle_gamma   90.00
#
_symmetry.space_group_name_H-M   'P 1'
#
loop_
_entity.id
_entity.type
_entity.pdbx_description
1 polymer ?
#
loop_
_entity_poly.entity_id
_entity_poly.type
_entity_poly.pdbx_seq_one_letter_code
_entity_poly.pdbx_strand_id
1 'polypeptide(L)'
;MALAAALFFGVTAVSLGAFSRSVSAEETQASGEAAQEAAKEDIALTGQIRSCKVTADKQNVEIAFSTSGDTAGTDGKVYIFEQQTYENSLDGRTDYIASADALISSSAQVPLNFGSTADRLYSKFVLAAYDGTEYKAISEPHYITNPEAVAKNTEAFKDPLTKKGLNIEIDMLEDAFDLGVKHVTTNIAFSQIMGTGIEYEYDGKIYHFNKAIMDDYDRTISALSNKGMTVTVIILNDWNPNRPDLIYPGTKKSSNAFYYMFNGVNEAGFEQTRAIAAFLADHYSGKDSNHGKVSNWIIGNEINNQQWNYMGSMDLTNYVKVYQQAFRIFYTAIKSTNANDRVYFSLDYNWMNEIDGKLKYGGKEIVDSFNSIANVQGQMDWGLAYHPYPCPMIEPEFWDDPKATGLFTNDFNSPVINFANLNVLTDYFNQEALKAPSGNVRHIILTEQGFTSYSPTRGDIPEIQAAAYAYSYYLVDSNPYIDAYTVSRQVDAPSEAKQGLKFGLWECDMNQPDKIVATKRKKIWQVFRDIDKKNSTLETSEFAKSIIGIEKWSDVIPNFKWKNLEK
;
A
#
# COMPACT_ATOMS: atom_id res chain seq x y z
N MET A 1 -10.61 5.47 19.13
CA MET A 1 -11.65 4.42 18.96
C MET A 1 -10.99 3.23 18.26
N ALA A 2 -10.73 2.15 18.98
CA ALA A 2 -10.21 0.93 18.36
C ALA A 2 -11.34 0.23 17.61
N LEU A 3 -11.26 0.16 16.28
CA LEU A 3 -12.18 -0.65 15.48
C LEU A 3 -11.70 -2.10 15.51
N ALA A 4 -12.48 -2.94 16.16
CA ALA A 4 -12.24 -4.37 16.20
C ALA A 4 -12.64 -5.02 14.86
N ALA A 5 -11.70 -5.74 14.25
CA ALA A 5 -11.95 -6.57 13.09
C ALA A 5 -12.59 -7.90 13.53
N ALA A 6 -13.83 -8.14 13.13
CA ALA A 6 -14.49 -9.44 13.31
C ALA A 6 -14.32 -10.28 12.02
N LEU A 7 -13.60 -11.38 12.11
CA LEU A 7 -13.47 -12.37 11.05
C LEU A 7 -14.63 -13.39 11.15
N PHE A 8 -15.47 -13.43 10.13
CA PHE A 8 -16.45 -14.51 9.95
C PHE A 8 -16.00 -15.43 8.81
N PHE A 9 -15.76 -16.69 9.12
CA PHE A 9 -15.65 -17.77 8.12
C PHE A 9 -17.03 -18.37 7.88
N GLY A 10 -17.54 -18.22 6.66
CA GLY A 10 -18.72 -18.94 6.17
C GLY A 10 -18.31 -19.90 5.06
N VAL A 11 -18.31 -21.19 5.35
CA VAL A 11 -18.17 -22.25 4.34
C VAL A 11 -19.54 -22.49 3.71
N THR A 12 -19.69 -22.24 2.42
CA THR A 12 -20.82 -22.77 1.65
C THR A 12 -20.32 -23.41 0.37
N ALA A 13 -20.53 -24.71 0.27
CA ALA A 13 -20.38 -25.50 -0.94
C ALA A 13 -21.51 -25.18 -1.93
N VAL A 14 -21.18 -24.90 -3.18
CA VAL A 14 -22.17 -24.83 -4.26
C VAL A 14 -21.75 -25.72 -5.43
N SER A 15 -22.69 -26.57 -5.79
CA SER A 15 -22.62 -27.58 -6.87
C SER A 15 -22.61 -26.98 -8.27
N LEU A 16 -21.92 -27.68 -9.18
CA LEU A 16 -21.90 -27.46 -10.62
C LEU A 16 -23.29 -27.65 -11.25
N GLY A 17 -23.63 -26.74 -12.17
CA GLY A 17 -24.71 -26.93 -13.15
C GLY A 17 -24.32 -26.30 -14.49
N ALA A 18 -24.04 -27.16 -15.47
CA ALA A 18 -23.75 -26.74 -16.83
C ALA A 18 -25.05 -26.48 -17.60
N PHE A 19 -25.11 -25.38 -18.38
CA PHE A 19 -26.06 -25.22 -19.45
C PHE A 19 -25.42 -24.56 -20.66
N SER A 20 -25.34 -25.32 -21.74
CA SER A 20 -25.06 -24.88 -23.10
C SER A 20 -26.35 -24.40 -23.78
N ARG A 21 -26.31 -23.29 -24.51
CA ARG A 21 -27.28 -22.97 -25.53
C ARG A 21 -26.63 -22.27 -26.72
N SER A 22 -26.74 -22.93 -27.87
CA SER A 22 -26.45 -22.42 -29.19
C SER A 22 -27.61 -21.54 -29.68
N VAL A 23 -27.32 -20.43 -30.36
CA VAL A 23 -28.29 -19.71 -31.19
C VAL A 23 -27.67 -19.47 -32.57
N SER A 24 -28.44 -19.88 -33.58
CA SER A 24 -28.16 -19.80 -35.00
C SER A 24 -28.38 -18.39 -35.58
N ALA A 25 -27.58 -18.04 -36.60
CA ALA A 25 -27.72 -16.84 -37.40
C ALA A 25 -28.83 -16.99 -38.44
N GLU A 26 -29.60 -15.93 -38.65
CA GLU A 26 -30.38 -15.71 -39.87
C GLU A 26 -29.85 -14.49 -40.61
N GLU A 27 -29.50 -14.71 -41.89
CA GLU A 27 -29.13 -13.66 -42.85
C GLU A 27 -30.37 -12.96 -43.37
N THR A 28 -30.34 -11.62 -43.38
CA THR A 28 -31.28 -10.84 -44.21
C THR A 28 -30.47 -9.88 -45.09
N GLN A 29 -30.47 -10.12 -46.40
CA GLN A 29 -29.95 -9.22 -47.41
C GLN A 29 -30.86 -8.01 -47.58
N ALA A 30 -30.29 -6.81 -47.47
CA ALA A 30 -30.87 -5.59 -48.00
C ALA A 30 -29.82 -4.87 -48.85
N SER A 31 -30.07 -4.76 -50.13
CA SER A 31 -29.31 -4.00 -51.10
C SER A 31 -29.63 -2.50 -50.96
N GLY A 32 -28.60 -1.69 -50.69
CA GLY A 32 -28.64 -0.24 -50.72
C GLY A 32 -27.27 0.27 -51.15
N GLU A 33 -27.26 1.09 -52.21
CA GLU A 33 -26.06 1.75 -52.73
C GLU A 33 -25.34 2.49 -51.62
N ALA A 34 -24.17 2.00 -51.23
CA ALA A 34 -23.25 2.69 -50.31
C ALA A 34 -22.31 3.55 -51.17
N ALA A 35 -22.34 4.84 -50.93
CA ALA A 35 -21.20 5.71 -51.25
C ALA A 35 -19.95 5.09 -50.64
N GLN A 36 -18.90 4.89 -51.41
CA GLN A 36 -17.61 4.44 -50.96
C GLN A 36 -17.02 5.54 -50.06
N GLU A 37 -17.28 5.47 -48.78
CA GLU A 37 -16.48 6.11 -47.74
C GLU A 37 -15.10 5.44 -47.82
N ALA A 38 -14.09 6.19 -48.24
CA ALA A 38 -12.72 5.68 -48.22
C ALA A 38 -12.43 5.17 -46.81
N ALA A 39 -12.10 3.90 -46.71
CA ALA A 39 -11.71 3.31 -45.44
C ALA A 39 -10.57 4.15 -44.87
N LYS A 40 -10.77 4.79 -43.72
CA LYS A 40 -9.71 5.50 -43.00
C LYS A 40 -8.62 4.48 -42.71
N GLU A 41 -7.41 4.73 -43.20
CA GLU A 41 -6.26 3.92 -42.82
C GLU A 41 -6.03 4.09 -41.31
N ASP A 42 -5.94 2.97 -40.60
CA ASP A 42 -5.57 3.00 -39.19
C ASP A 42 -4.18 3.61 -39.04
N ILE A 43 -4.00 4.49 -38.05
CA ILE A 43 -2.70 5.12 -37.76
C ILE A 43 -1.72 4.02 -37.38
N ALA A 44 -0.67 3.82 -38.19
CA ALA A 44 0.39 2.85 -37.94
C ALA A 44 1.60 3.48 -37.17
N LEU A 45 1.54 4.77 -36.88
CA LEU A 45 2.52 5.46 -36.06
C LEU A 45 2.31 5.08 -34.58
N THR A 46 3.39 4.69 -33.90
CA THR A 46 3.41 4.37 -32.48
C THR A 46 4.36 5.30 -31.72
N GLY A 47 4.03 5.61 -30.48
CA GLY A 47 4.82 6.47 -29.62
C GLY A 47 5.11 5.82 -28.26
N GLN A 48 6.21 6.25 -27.66
CA GLN A 48 6.60 5.89 -26.31
C GLN A 48 7.17 7.11 -25.59
N ILE A 49 6.61 7.46 -24.42
CA ILE A 49 7.23 8.39 -23.49
C ILE A 49 8.23 7.58 -22.65
N ARG A 50 9.52 7.95 -22.72
CA ARG A 50 10.62 7.26 -22.05
C ARG A 50 10.91 7.81 -20.67
N SER A 51 10.67 9.11 -20.48
CA SER A 51 10.91 9.83 -19.24
C SER A 51 10.01 11.05 -19.17
N CYS A 52 9.47 11.30 -17.98
CA CYS A 52 8.72 12.51 -17.66
C CYS A 52 9.18 12.97 -16.28
N LYS A 53 9.91 14.11 -16.22
CA LYS A 53 10.57 14.57 -15.00
C LYS A 53 10.50 16.08 -14.83
N VAL A 54 10.33 16.51 -13.61
CA VAL A 54 10.56 17.91 -13.21
C VAL A 54 12.04 18.23 -13.44
N THR A 55 12.30 19.36 -14.10
CA THR A 55 13.66 19.86 -14.37
C THR A 55 14.38 20.30 -13.09
N ALA A 56 15.70 20.36 -13.12
CA ALA A 56 16.53 20.71 -11.96
C ALA A 56 16.22 22.11 -11.40
N ASP A 57 15.81 23.05 -12.25
CA ASP A 57 15.38 24.41 -11.86
C ASP A 57 13.94 24.45 -11.32
N LYS A 58 13.20 23.32 -11.35
CA LYS A 58 11.82 23.17 -10.90
C LYS A 58 10.79 24.01 -11.68
N GLN A 59 11.15 24.52 -12.85
CA GLN A 59 10.27 25.39 -13.64
C GLN A 59 9.46 24.62 -14.68
N ASN A 60 10.02 23.51 -15.19
CA ASN A 60 9.45 22.78 -16.29
C ASN A 60 9.31 21.27 -15.98
N VAL A 61 8.50 20.62 -16.79
CA VAL A 61 8.48 19.17 -16.96
C VAL A 61 9.16 18.85 -18.28
N GLU A 62 10.20 18.04 -18.26
CA GLU A 62 10.84 17.49 -19.44
C GLU A 62 10.22 16.13 -19.78
N ILE A 63 9.72 15.99 -21.01
CA ILE A 63 9.06 14.81 -21.55
C ILE A 63 9.93 14.28 -22.69
N ALA A 64 10.69 13.22 -22.43
CA ALA A 64 11.50 12.55 -23.43
C ALA A 64 10.71 11.40 -24.08
N PHE A 65 10.66 11.36 -25.40
CA PHE A 65 9.85 10.42 -26.15
C PHE A 65 10.50 9.94 -27.43
N SER A 66 9.93 8.90 -28.02
CA SER A 66 10.26 8.46 -29.38
C SER A 66 9.00 7.99 -30.09
N THR A 67 9.02 8.09 -31.40
CA THR A 67 7.99 7.56 -32.30
C THR A 67 8.61 6.63 -33.35
N SER A 68 7.85 5.66 -33.81
CA SER A 68 8.25 4.68 -34.83
C SER A 68 7.01 4.19 -35.59
N GLY A 69 7.21 3.57 -36.76
CA GLY A 69 6.14 3.06 -37.59
C GLY A 69 5.96 3.87 -38.88
N ASP A 70 4.75 3.86 -39.45
CA ASP A 70 4.42 4.59 -40.66
C ASP A 70 3.64 5.87 -40.32
N THR A 71 3.93 6.94 -41.02
CA THR A 71 3.22 8.23 -40.92
C THR A 71 2.07 8.36 -41.90
N ALA A 72 1.80 7.34 -42.74
CA ALA A 72 0.64 7.32 -43.60
C ALA A 72 -0.66 7.53 -42.81
N GLY A 73 -1.58 8.31 -43.33
CA GLY A 73 -2.80 8.67 -42.62
C GLY A 73 -2.64 9.71 -41.52
N THR A 74 -1.45 10.34 -41.39
CA THR A 74 -1.19 11.44 -40.44
C THR A 74 -0.66 12.67 -41.16
N ASP A 75 -0.54 13.79 -40.43
CA ASP A 75 0.12 15.01 -40.92
C ASP A 75 1.66 15.00 -40.78
N GLY A 76 2.25 13.85 -40.40
CA GLY A 76 3.68 13.68 -40.20
C GLY A 76 4.24 14.26 -38.90
N LYS A 77 3.36 14.62 -37.95
CA LYS A 77 3.73 15.16 -36.65
C LYS A 77 3.27 14.27 -35.49
N VAL A 78 3.91 14.48 -34.35
CA VAL A 78 3.48 13.96 -33.05
C VAL A 78 3.12 15.13 -32.13
N TYR A 79 2.08 14.96 -31.36
CA TYR A 79 1.53 15.96 -30.45
C TYR A 79 1.55 15.42 -29.04
N ILE A 80 1.84 16.28 -28.07
CA ILE A 80 1.82 15.94 -26.65
C ILE A 80 0.59 16.56 -26.02
N PHE A 81 -0.26 15.74 -25.44
CA PHE A 81 -1.41 16.16 -24.67
C PHE A 81 -1.17 15.96 -23.19
N GLU A 82 -1.63 16.92 -22.40
CA GLU A 82 -1.77 16.81 -20.96
C GLU A 82 -3.15 16.23 -20.63
N GLN A 83 -3.20 15.29 -19.72
CA GLN A 83 -4.42 14.75 -19.14
C GLN A 83 -4.38 14.84 -17.62
N GLN A 84 -5.51 15.14 -17.00
CA GLN A 84 -5.66 14.95 -15.57
C GLN A 84 -5.68 13.46 -15.22
N THR A 85 -5.36 13.13 -13.97
CA THR A 85 -5.29 11.73 -13.52
C THR A 85 -6.56 10.94 -13.87
N TYR A 86 -7.73 11.57 -13.81
CA TYR A 86 -9.04 10.96 -14.07
C TYR A 86 -9.48 10.97 -15.55
N GLU A 87 -8.78 11.66 -16.45
CA GLU A 87 -9.08 11.67 -17.88
C GLU A 87 -8.45 10.46 -18.57
N ASN A 88 -9.17 9.84 -19.51
CA ASN A 88 -8.71 8.63 -20.20
C ASN A 88 -8.92 8.66 -21.73
N SER A 89 -9.34 9.79 -22.30
CA SER A 89 -9.62 9.95 -23.72
C SER A 89 -9.07 11.27 -24.23
N LEU A 90 -8.82 11.35 -25.55
CA LEU A 90 -8.54 12.58 -26.28
C LEU A 90 -9.71 13.01 -27.18
N ASP A 91 -10.87 12.37 -27.06
CA ASP A 91 -12.04 12.62 -27.93
C ASP A 91 -12.42 14.11 -27.94
N GLY A 92 -12.43 14.70 -29.14
CA GLY A 92 -12.77 16.11 -29.35
C GLY A 92 -11.75 17.13 -28.84
N ARG A 93 -10.60 16.71 -28.31
CA ARG A 93 -9.55 17.61 -27.81
C ARG A 93 -8.69 18.15 -28.95
N THR A 94 -8.29 19.42 -28.81
CA THR A 94 -7.38 20.13 -29.74
C THR A 94 -6.29 20.90 -29.04
N ASP A 95 -6.25 20.82 -27.71
CA ASP A 95 -5.43 21.60 -26.79
C ASP A 95 -4.10 20.90 -26.46
N TYR A 96 -3.38 20.46 -27.49
CA TYR A 96 -2.02 19.92 -27.30
C TYR A 96 -1.07 21.00 -26.75
N ILE A 97 -0.12 20.57 -25.94
CA ILE A 97 0.82 21.46 -25.23
C ILE A 97 2.18 21.58 -25.91
N ALA A 98 2.53 20.63 -26.79
CA ALA A 98 3.74 20.65 -27.59
C ALA A 98 3.57 19.77 -28.84
N SER A 99 4.38 20.00 -29.87
CA SER A 99 4.42 19.14 -31.08
C SER A 99 5.84 19.03 -31.61
N ALA A 100 6.13 17.96 -32.35
CA ALA A 100 7.39 17.72 -33.06
C ALA A 100 7.11 16.94 -34.35
N ASP A 101 8.14 16.81 -35.21
CA ASP A 101 8.02 15.91 -36.37
C ASP A 101 7.96 14.45 -35.90
N ALA A 102 7.22 13.61 -36.62
CA ALA A 102 7.16 12.17 -36.36
C ALA A 102 8.49 11.47 -36.71
N LEU A 103 8.61 10.18 -36.31
CA LEU A 103 9.78 9.33 -36.54
C LEU A 103 11.08 9.90 -35.91
N ILE A 104 10.95 10.51 -34.73
CA ILE A 104 12.02 11.17 -34.03
C ILE A 104 12.18 10.61 -32.60
N SER A 105 13.39 10.73 -32.06
CA SER A 105 13.66 10.63 -30.63
C SER A 105 14.02 12.03 -30.13
N SER A 106 13.19 12.60 -29.27
CA SER A 106 13.30 14.00 -28.85
C SER A 106 12.82 14.19 -27.41
N SER A 107 12.91 15.42 -26.92
CA SER A 107 12.25 15.87 -25.69
C SER A 107 11.54 17.21 -25.91
N ALA A 108 10.48 17.42 -25.14
CA ALA A 108 9.79 18.69 -25.02
C ALA A 108 9.83 19.14 -23.56
N GLN A 109 9.88 20.45 -23.36
CA GLN A 109 9.74 21.05 -22.03
C GLN A 109 8.47 21.89 -21.98
N VAL A 110 7.67 21.67 -20.93
CA VAL A 110 6.45 22.42 -20.67
C VAL A 110 6.49 22.99 -19.24
N PRO A 111 5.93 24.20 -18.99
CA PRO A 111 5.93 24.79 -17.65
C PRO A 111 5.29 23.85 -16.62
N LEU A 112 5.93 23.65 -15.47
CA LEU A 112 5.39 22.86 -14.37
C LEU A 112 4.23 23.60 -13.66
N ASN A 113 4.35 24.91 -13.52
CA ASN A 113 3.40 25.80 -12.81
C ASN A 113 3.13 25.38 -11.35
N PHE A 114 4.12 24.80 -10.68
CA PHE A 114 4.00 24.24 -9.35
C PHE A 114 3.38 25.22 -8.34
N GLY A 115 2.39 24.77 -7.59
CA GLY A 115 1.68 25.54 -6.57
C GLY A 115 0.68 26.57 -7.13
N SER A 116 0.32 26.49 -8.41
CA SER A 116 -0.74 27.28 -9.03
C SER A 116 -1.94 26.42 -9.41
N THR A 117 -3.05 27.02 -9.80
CA THR A 117 -4.23 26.30 -10.31
C THR A 117 -3.98 25.55 -11.62
N ALA A 118 -2.84 25.81 -12.30
CA ALA A 118 -2.39 25.12 -13.50
C ALA A 118 -1.20 24.17 -13.22
N ASP A 119 -1.06 23.71 -11.98
CA ASP A 119 0.00 22.81 -11.54
C ASP A 119 -0.07 21.45 -12.25
N ARG A 120 1.01 21.09 -12.92
CA ARG A 120 1.12 19.86 -13.71
C ARG A 120 1.68 18.67 -12.93
N LEU A 121 1.99 18.83 -11.64
CA LEU A 121 2.68 17.79 -10.89
C LEU A 121 1.92 16.44 -10.85
N TYR A 122 0.58 16.49 -10.92
CA TYR A 122 -0.29 15.32 -10.93
C TYR A 122 -0.73 14.90 -12.34
N SER A 123 -0.36 15.67 -13.36
CA SER A 123 -0.78 15.39 -14.73
C SER A 123 -0.06 14.18 -15.31
N LYS A 124 -0.71 13.55 -16.28
CA LYS A 124 -0.12 12.55 -17.16
C LYS A 124 -0.08 13.08 -18.59
N PHE A 125 0.89 12.63 -19.34
CA PHE A 125 1.13 13.07 -20.71
C PHE A 125 0.96 11.89 -21.66
N VAL A 126 0.40 12.15 -22.84
CA VAL A 126 0.19 11.14 -23.88
C VAL A 126 0.63 11.70 -25.23
N LEU A 127 1.23 10.85 -26.06
CA LEU A 127 1.54 11.19 -27.44
C LEU A 127 0.33 10.89 -28.34
N ALA A 128 0.06 11.78 -29.27
CA ALA A 128 -1.01 11.64 -30.25
C ALA A 128 -0.53 11.94 -31.67
N ALA A 129 -1.21 11.41 -32.66
CA ALA A 129 -1.10 11.79 -34.06
C ALA A 129 -2.43 12.36 -34.56
N TYR A 130 -2.39 13.28 -35.54
CA TYR A 130 -3.57 13.86 -36.16
C TYR A 130 -3.90 13.14 -37.45
N ASP A 131 -5.11 12.59 -37.58
CA ASP A 131 -5.55 11.80 -38.74
C ASP A 131 -6.24 12.65 -39.84
N GLY A 132 -6.12 13.97 -39.72
CA GLY A 132 -6.81 14.93 -40.59
C GLY A 132 -8.20 15.35 -40.09
N THR A 133 -8.72 14.71 -39.04
CA THR A 133 -10.02 15.02 -38.42
C THR A 133 -9.94 15.13 -36.90
N GLU A 134 -9.19 14.26 -36.22
CA GLU A 134 -9.08 14.20 -34.78
C GLU A 134 -7.68 13.74 -34.34
N TYR A 135 -7.35 13.99 -33.07
CA TYR A 135 -6.11 13.51 -32.45
C TYR A 135 -6.34 12.13 -31.81
N LYS A 136 -5.53 11.16 -32.21
CA LYS A 136 -5.58 9.78 -31.67
C LYS A 136 -4.33 9.51 -30.85
N ALA A 137 -4.54 8.98 -29.63
CA ALA A 137 -3.44 8.55 -28.79
C ALA A 137 -2.63 7.43 -29.47
N ILE A 138 -1.31 7.60 -29.50
CA ILE A 138 -0.35 6.63 -30.05
C ILE A 138 0.61 6.10 -29.01
N SER A 139 0.44 6.48 -27.73
CA SER A 139 1.20 5.96 -26.60
C SER A 139 0.28 5.70 -25.40
N GLU A 140 0.77 4.90 -24.47
CA GLU A 140 0.22 4.89 -23.11
C GLU A 140 0.52 6.24 -22.42
N PRO A 141 -0.32 6.67 -21.45
CA PRO A 141 -0.05 7.87 -20.67
C PRO A 141 1.15 7.66 -19.73
N HIS A 142 1.89 8.74 -19.45
CA HIS A 142 3.04 8.68 -18.56
C HIS A 142 3.00 9.84 -17.56
N TYR A 143 3.17 9.54 -16.28
CA TYR A 143 3.21 10.51 -15.19
C TYR A 143 4.62 11.04 -14.92
N ILE A 144 4.69 12.15 -14.18
CA ILE A 144 5.95 12.65 -13.62
C ILE A 144 6.48 11.62 -12.59
N THR A 145 7.77 11.27 -12.71
CA THR A 145 8.39 10.20 -11.91
C THR A 145 9.25 10.69 -10.75
N ASN A 146 9.48 11.99 -10.61
CA ASN A 146 10.31 12.60 -9.57
C ASN A 146 9.61 13.74 -8.82
N PRO A 147 8.42 13.51 -8.23
CA PRO A 147 7.71 14.57 -7.50
C PRO A 147 8.50 15.13 -6.31
N GLU A 148 9.44 14.37 -5.76
CA GLU A 148 10.36 14.79 -4.69
C GLU A 148 11.27 15.96 -5.11
N ALA A 149 11.44 16.22 -6.39
CA ALA A 149 12.24 17.34 -6.89
C ALA A 149 11.71 18.71 -6.40
N VAL A 150 10.39 18.83 -6.17
CA VAL A 150 9.78 20.06 -5.65
C VAL A 150 9.59 20.07 -4.14
N ALA A 151 9.98 18.99 -3.45
CA ALA A 151 9.73 18.82 -2.03
C ALA A 151 10.20 20.00 -1.17
N LYS A 152 9.38 20.35 -0.20
CA LYS A 152 9.68 21.39 0.80
C LYS A 152 10.62 20.89 1.90
N ASN A 153 10.58 19.60 2.20
CA ASN A 153 11.40 18.91 3.18
C ASN A 153 12.23 17.82 2.50
N THR A 154 13.54 17.90 2.64
CA THR A 154 14.52 16.96 2.05
C THR A 154 15.35 16.25 3.12
N GLU A 155 14.93 16.31 4.40
CA GLU A 155 15.63 15.61 5.48
C GLU A 155 15.70 14.11 5.16
N ALA A 156 16.92 13.54 5.34
CA ALA A 156 17.14 12.12 5.07
C ALA A 156 16.31 11.25 6.03
N PHE A 157 15.82 10.12 5.53
CA PHE A 157 15.18 9.12 6.37
C PHE A 157 16.18 8.59 7.39
N LYS A 158 15.76 8.49 8.65
CA LYS A 158 16.58 7.96 9.74
C LYS A 158 16.13 6.54 10.04
N ASP A 159 16.87 5.57 9.53
CA ASP A 159 16.61 4.17 9.84
C ASP A 159 16.93 3.88 11.32
N PRO A 160 16.00 3.34 12.10
CA PRO A 160 16.24 2.90 13.46
C PRO A 160 17.27 1.77 13.54
N LEU A 161 18.01 1.68 14.65
CA LEU A 161 19.01 0.62 14.85
C LEU A 161 18.39 -0.78 15.03
N THR A 162 17.13 -0.87 15.42
CA THR A 162 16.39 -2.12 15.62
C THR A 162 15.12 -2.13 14.79
N LYS A 163 14.70 -3.30 14.34
CA LYS A 163 13.43 -3.51 13.60
C LYS A 163 12.22 -3.62 14.52
N LYS A 164 12.42 -3.56 15.83
CA LYS A 164 11.41 -3.79 16.86
C LYS A 164 10.32 -2.74 16.84
N GLY A 165 9.09 -3.15 16.54
CA GLY A 165 7.90 -2.32 16.43
C GLY A 165 6.70 -2.88 17.17
N LEU A 166 5.76 -2.01 17.50
CA LEU A 166 4.57 -2.35 18.26
C LEU A 166 3.40 -1.47 17.83
N ASN A 167 2.23 -2.06 17.71
CA ASN A 167 0.97 -1.32 17.65
C ASN A 167 0.58 -0.99 19.09
N ILE A 168 0.68 0.29 19.45
CA ILE A 168 0.65 0.74 20.85
C ILE A 168 -0.72 1.32 21.24
N GLU A 169 -1.01 1.23 22.54
CA GLU A 169 -2.09 1.95 23.18
C GLU A 169 -1.56 3.29 23.71
N ILE A 170 -2.20 4.40 23.31
CA ILE A 170 -1.74 5.75 23.67
C ILE A 170 -1.66 5.99 25.17
N ASP A 171 -2.54 5.35 25.93
CA ASP A 171 -2.55 5.47 27.40
C ASP A 171 -1.44 4.63 28.07
N MET A 172 -0.64 3.88 27.29
CA MET A 172 0.46 3.04 27.75
C MET A 172 1.82 3.42 27.13
N LEU A 173 2.02 4.68 26.77
CA LEU A 173 3.26 5.17 26.12
C LEU A 173 4.52 4.86 26.94
N GLU A 174 4.49 5.02 28.25
CA GLU A 174 5.65 4.75 29.10
C GLU A 174 6.08 3.27 29.04
N ASP A 175 5.12 2.35 28.99
CA ASP A 175 5.41 0.92 28.79
C ASP A 175 6.04 0.67 27.40
N ALA A 176 5.58 1.35 26.35
CA ALA A 176 6.19 1.25 25.02
C ALA A 176 7.63 1.79 25.01
N PHE A 177 7.93 2.83 25.77
CA PHE A 177 9.29 3.34 25.94
C PHE A 177 10.18 2.36 26.71
N ASP A 178 9.68 1.75 27.78
CA ASP A 178 10.37 0.71 28.55
C ASP A 178 10.67 -0.54 27.70
N LEU A 179 9.76 -0.88 26.79
CA LEU A 179 9.91 -1.95 25.80
C LEU A 179 10.98 -1.64 24.74
N GLY A 180 11.42 -0.39 24.62
CA GLY A 180 12.42 0.04 23.64
C GLY A 180 11.90 0.02 22.18
N VAL A 181 10.61 0.26 21.98
CA VAL A 181 9.96 0.33 20.65
C VAL A 181 10.59 1.41 19.79
N LYS A 182 10.83 1.14 18.52
CA LYS A 182 11.39 2.07 17.53
C LYS A 182 10.52 2.26 16.28
N HIS A 183 9.64 1.33 16.00
CA HIS A 183 8.65 1.44 14.92
C HIS A 183 7.25 1.34 15.53
N VAL A 184 6.37 2.20 15.09
CA VAL A 184 4.97 2.21 15.54
C VAL A 184 4.05 2.33 14.35
N THR A 185 2.90 1.67 14.43
CA THR A 185 1.86 1.75 13.40
C THR A 185 0.58 2.30 14.03
N THR A 186 -0.06 3.24 13.37
CA THR A 186 -1.37 3.79 13.72
C THR A 186 -2.20 4.03 12.47
N ASN A 187 -3.52 4.23 12.64
CA ASN A 187 -4.45 4.39 11.53
C ASN A 187 -4.97 5.83 11.48
N ILE A 188 -5.20 6.35 10.27
CA ILE A 188 -5.98 7.57 10.06
C ILE A 188 -7.21 7.21 9.22
N ALA A 189 -8.39 7.48 9.76
CA ALA A 189 -9.67 7.34 9.06
C ALA A 189 -9.89 8.54 8.14
N PHE A 190 -9.73 8.33 6.83
CA PHE A 190 -9.64 9.36 5.80
C PHE A 190 -10.86 10.28 5.75
N SER A 191 -12.07 9.74 5.88
CA SER A 191 -13.29 10.53 5.83
C SER A 191 -13.59 11.28 7.14
N GLN A 192 -13.06 10.83 8.27
CA GLN A 192 -13.35 11.40 9.59
C GLN A 192 -12.55 12.66 9.88
N ILE A 193 -11.39 12.84 9.24
CA ILE A 193 -10.57 14.03 9.43
C ILE A 193 -11.16 15.27 8.76
N MET A 194 -12.15 15.12 7.87
CA MET A 194 -12.85 16.26 7.29
C MET A 194 -13.87 16.83 8.27
N GLY A 195 -13.95 18.17 8.36
CA GLY A 195 -14.86 18.80 9.32
C GLY A 195 -14.65 20.30 9.44
N THR A 196 -14.51 20.81 10.66
CA THR A 196 -14.34 22.24 10.94
C THR A 196 -13.21 22.47 11.94
N GLY A 197 -12.68 23.69 11.96
CA GLY A 197 -11.71 24.16 12.96
C GLY A 197 -10.28 24.25 12.47
N ILE A 198 -9.90 23.58 11.35
CA ILE A 198 -8.65 23.81 10.64
C ILE A 198 -9.00 24.16 9.20
N GLU A 199 -8.44 25.26 8.69
CA GLU A 199 -8.52 25.66 7.29
C GLU A 199 -7.19 25.38 6.60
N TYR A 200 -7.27 24.82 5.40
CA TYR A 200 -6.11 24.52 4.57
C TYR A 200 -6.38 24.99 3.15
N GLU A 201 -5.60 25.96 2.70
CA GLU A 201 -5.67 26.45 1.34
C GLU A 201 -4.83 25.55 0.43
N TYR A 202 -5.45 25.01 -0.60
CA TYR A 202 -4.79 24.17 -1.58
C TYR A 202 -5.42 24.38 -2.96
N ASP A 203 -4.60 24.68 -3.97
CA ASP A 203 -5.03 24.88 -5.35
C ASP A 203 -6.14 25.95 -5.49
N GLY A 204 -6.00 27.05 -4.75
CA GLY A 204 -6.96 28.17 -4.76
C GLY A 204 -8.30 27.86 -4.10
N LYS A 205 -8.45 26.72 -3.42
CA LYS A 205 -9.64 26.31 -2.67
C LYS A 205 -9.31 26.17 -1.18
N ILE A 206 -10.28 26.44 -0.31
CA ILE A 206 -10.15 26.23 1.14
C ILE A 206 -10.82 24.90 1.50
N TYR A 207 -10.05 24.01 2.13
CA TYR A 207 -10.51 22.74 2.67
C TYR A 207 -10.58 22.84 4.19
N HIS A 208 -11.55 22.14 4.79
CA HIS A 208 -11.79 22.22 6.22
C HIS A 208 -11.58 20.86 6.87
N PHE A 209 -10.78 20.83 7.95
CA PHE A 209 -10.48 19.62 8.70
C PHE A 209 -11.03 19.70 10.13
N ASN A 210 -11.36 18.55 10.68
CA ASN A 210 -11.91 18.39 12.01
C ASN A 210 -10.82 18.52 13.06
N LYS A 211 -10.75 19.72 13.69
CA LYS A 211 -9.72 20.00 14.68
C LYS A 211 -9.69 18.99 15.83
N ALA A 212 -10.85 18.59 16.35
CA ALA A 212 -10.88 17.66 17.49
C ALA A 212 -10.31 16.27 17.14
N ILE A 213 -10.61 15.78 15.93
CA ILE A 213 -10.06 14.51 15.44
C ILE A 213 -8.55 14.65 15.16
N MET A 214 -8.14 15.77 14.57
CA MET A 214 -6.71 16.01 14.31
C MET A 214 -5.91 16.16 15.61
N ASP A 215 -6.44 16.86 16.62
CA ASP A 215 -5.80 16.98 17.93
C ASP A 215 -5.56 15.61 18.62
N ASP A 216 -6.44 14.63 18.42
CA ASP A 216 -6.27 13.27 18.94
C ASP A 216 -5.14 12.52 18.18
N TYR A 217 -5.07 12.67 16.86
CA TYR A 217 -3.94 12.12 16.07
C TYR A 217 -2.63 12.83 16.41
N ASP A 218 -2.64 14.17 16.53
CA ASP A 218 -1.48 14.98 16.87
C ASP A 218 -0.87 14.55 18.21
N ARG A 219 -1.72 14.36 19.23
CA ARG A 219 -1.28 13.88 20.55
C ARG A 219 -0.53 12.55 20.44
N THR A 220 -1.01 11.63 19.63
CA THR A 220 -0.40 10.31 19.44
C THR A 220 0.88 10.41 18.62
N ILE A 221 0.81 10.99 17.43
CA ILE A 221 1.93 11.04 16.48
C ILE A 221 3.09 11.87 17.03
N SER A 222 2.78 13.04 17.66
CA SER A 222 3.82 13.88 18.25
C SER A 222 4.53 13.20 19.44
N ALA A 223 3.76 12.55 20.33
CA ALA A 223 4.34 11.84 21.47
C ALA A 223 5.34 10.75 21.04
N LEU A 224 5.05 10.04 19.95
CA LEU A 224 5.86 8.96 19.42
C LEU A 224 7.08 9.48 18.64
N SER A 225 6.84 10.35 17.66
CA SER A 225 7.89 10.85 16.77
C SER A 225 8.90 11.73 17.50
N ASN A 226 8.47 12.55 18.49
CA ASN A 226 9.35 13.36 19.32
C ASN A 226 10.26 12.53 20.24
N LYS A 227 9.92 11.25 20.48
CA LYS A 227 10.78 10.28 21.16
C LYS A 227 11.68 9.47 20.21
N GLY A 228 11.71 9.87 18.94
CA GLY A 228 12.56 9.26 17.91
C GLY A 228 12.06 7.90 17.41
N MET A 229 10.78 7.62 17.53
CA MET A 229 10.15 6.47 16.88
C MET A 229 9.80 6.80 15.43
N THR A 230 9.98 5.82 14.55
CA THR A 230 9.47 5.89 13.17
C THR A 230 7.97 5.61 13.19
N VAL A 231 7.17 6.61 12.88
CA VAL A 231 5.72 6.49 12.82
C VAL A 231 5.30 6.07 11.41
N THR A 232 4.56 4.97 11.35
CA THR A 232 3.88 4.46 10.16
C THR A 232 2.38 4.71 10.30
N VAL A 233 1.78 5.35 9.29
CA VAL A 233 0.34 5.58 9.26
C VAL A 233 -0.30 4.76 8.14
N ILE A 234 -1.37 4.04 8.47
CA ILE A 234 -2.25 3.40 7.51
C ILE A 234 -3.42 4.33 7.24
N ILE A 235 -3.57 4.78 6.01
CA ILE A 235 -4.72 5.59 5.58
C ILE A 235 -5.85 4.65 5.22
N LEU A 236 -6.95 4.72 5.97
CA LEU A 236 -8.13 3.88 5.81
C LEU A 236 -9.31 4.70 5.32
N ASN A 237 -9.98 4.24 4.26
CA ASN A 237 -11.14 4.93 3.70
C ASN A 237 -12.42 4.27 4.21
N ASP A 238 -12.96 4.76 5.31
CA ASP A 238 -14.19 4.26 5.92
C ASP A 238 -15.44 4.69 5.14
N TRP A 239 -16.55 3.97 5.33
CA TRP A 239 -17.82 4.34 4.72
C TRP A 239 -18.38 5.63 5.35
N ASN A 240 -18.51 6.66 4.55
CA ASN A 240 -19.16 7.89 4.97
C ASN A 240 -20.26 8.30 3.95
N PRO A 241 -21.55 8.18 4.29
CA PRO A 241 -22.64 8.51 3.36
C PRO A 241 -22.69 10.00 3.00
N ASN A 242 -22.06 10.88 3.80
CA ASN A 242 -21.98 12.31 3.55
C ASN A 242 -20.79 12.69 2.65
N ARG A 243 -19.89 11.74 2.38
CA ARG A 243 -18.69 11.95 1.57
C ARG A 243 -18.54 10.85 0.51
N PRO A 244 -19.56 10.69 -0.37
CA PRO A 244 -19.49 9.72 -1.46
C PRO A 244 -18.39 10.06 -2.49
N ASP A 245 -17.94 11.30 -2.51
CA ASP A 245 -16.84 11.80 -3.33
C ASP A 245 -15.49 11.13 -3.01
N LEU A 246 -15.29 10.65 -1.78
CA LEU A 246 -14.05 9.97 -1.36
C LEU A 246 -14.00 8.48 -1.72
N ILE A 247 -15.12 7.88 -2.07
CA ILE A 247 -15.25 6.45 -2.35
C ILE A 247 -15.39 6.23 -3.86
N TYR A 248 -14.79 5.16 -4.37
CA TYR A 248 -14.92 4.79 -5.79
C TYR A 248 -16.38 4.86 -6.27
N PRO A 249 -16.66 5.56 -7.39
CA PRO A 249 -18.04 5.83 -7.85
C PRO A 249 -18.85 4.55 -8.08
N GLY A 250 -20.09 4.58 -7.63
CA GLY A 250 -21.01 3.44 -7.75
C GLY A 250 -20.87 2.37 -6.67
N THR A 251 -19.86 2.45 -5.82
CA THR A 251 -19.71 1.55 -4.67
C THR A 251 -20.88 1.69 -3.70
N LYS A 252 -21.41 0.57 -3.23
CA LYS A 252 -22.47 0.52 -2.23
C LYS A 252 -21.92 0.03 -0.90
N LYS A 253 -22.53 0.51 0.21
CA LYS A 253 -22.18 -0.01 1.53
C LYS A 253 -22.37 -1.54 1.57
N SER A 254 -21.36 -2.24 2.06
CA SER A 254 -21.39 -3.70 2.26
C SER A 254 -21.19 -4.03 3.72
N SER A 255 -21.94 -5.01 4.23
CA SER A 255 -21.73 -5.55 5.59
C SER A 255 -20.43 -6.37 5.70
N ASN A 256 -19.87 -6.78 4.56
CA ASN A 256 -18.65 -7.58 4.48
C ASN A 256 -17.39 -6.73 4.20
N ALA A 257 -17.54 -5.40 4.18
CA ALA A 257 -16.43 -4.48 3.93
C ALA A 257 -16.22 -3.56 5.15
N PHE A 258 -14.98 -3.47 5.59
CA PHE A 258 -14.58 -2.53 6.63
C PHE A 258 -14.14 -1.20 6.03
N TYR A 259 -13.35 -1.25 4.94
CA TYR A 259 -12.84 -0.08 4.26
C TYR A 259 -13.09 -0.16 2.75
N TYR A 260 -13.00 0.98 2.09
CA TYR A 260 -13.44 1.19 0.72
C TYR A 260 -12.34 1.78 -0.15
N MET A 261 -12.38 1.47 -1.45
CA MET A 261 -11.46 2.01 -2.44
C MET A 261 -11.58 3.54 -2.51
N PHE A 262 -10.43 4.21 -2.53
CA PHE A 262 -10.33 5.64 -2.72
C PHE A 262 -10.82 6.06 -4.11
N ASN A 263 -11.41 7.25 -4.19
CA ASN A 263 -11.83 7.82 -5.46
C ASN A 263 -10.73 8.69 -6.07
N GLY A 264 -10.00 8.15 -7.03
CA GLY A 264 -9.07 8.90 -7.88
C GLY A 264 -9.53 8.99 -9.34
N VAL A 265 -10.75 8.49 -9.67
CA VAL A 265 -11.18 8.24 -11.06
C VAL A 265 -12.12 9.30 -11.64
N ASN A 266 -12.50 10.29 -10.86
CA ASN A 266 -13.23 11.47 -11.34
C ASN A 266 -12.69 12.75 -10.69
N GLU A 267 -13.04 13.90 -11.26
CA GLU A 267 -12.57 15.20 -10.83
C GLU A 267 -12.81 15.46 -9.34
N ALA A 268 -14.04 15.26 -8.87
CA ALA A 268 -14.43 15.52 -7.48
C ALA A 268 -13.60 14.67 -6.48
N GLY A 269 -13.43 13.37 -6.76
CA GLY A 269 -12.64 12.48 -5.93
C GLY A 269 -11.15 12.81 -5.99
N PHE A 270 -10.63 13.12 -7.17
CA PHE A 270 -9.25 13.54 -7.37
C PHE A 270 -8.91 14.79 -6.55
N GLU A 271 -9.72 15.86 -6.69
CA GLU A 271 -9.50 17.11 -5.97
C GLU A 271 -9.49 16.92 -4.44
N GLN A 272 -10.45 16.18 -3.92
CA GLN A 272 -10.55 15.93 -2.48
C GLN A 272 -9.40 15.04 -1.99
N THR A 273 -9.13 13.94 -2.67
CA THR A 273 -8.07 13.01 -2.28
C THR A 273 -6.69 13.70 -2.32
N ARG A 274 -6.43 14.49 -3.36
CA ARG A 274 -5.19 15.28 -3.50
C ARG A 274 -5.02 16.29 -2.36
N ALA A 275 -6.06 17.05 -2.05
CA ALA A 275 -6.01 18.08 -1.00
C ALA A 275 -5.83 17.47 0.39
N ILE A 276 -6.55 16.37 0.70
CA ILE A 276 -6.41 15.67 1.98
C ILE A 276 -5.02 15.05 2.13
N ALA A 277 -4.51 14.41 1.08
CA ALA A 277 -3.18 13.82 1.09
C ALA A 277 -2.09 14.89 1.27
N ALA A 278 -2.20 16.03 0.59
CA ALA A 278 -1.29 17.15 0.74
C ALA A 278 -1.34 17.76 2.14
N PHE A 279 -2.55 17.94 2.70
CA PHE A 279 -2.72 18.38 4.08
C PHE A 279 -2.02 17.45 5.07
N LEU A 280 -2.28 16.16 5.02
CA LEU A 280 -1.67 15.18 5.92
C LEU A 280 -0.14 15.17 5.82
N ALA A 281 0.40 15.21 4.59
CA ALA A 281 1.83 15.23 4.36
C ALA A 281 2.51 16.50 4.91
N ASP A 282 1.87 17.67 4.80
CA ASP A 282 2.38 18.94 5.34
C ASP A 282 2.23 19.01 6.87
N HIS A 283 1.08 18.58 7.39
CA HIS A 283 0.75 18.57 8.82
C HIS A 283 1.70 17.69 9.62
N TYR A 284 1.99 16.48 9.12
CA TYR A 284 2.91 15.51 9.76
C TYR A 284 4.32 15.51 9.16
N SER A 285 4.78 16.66 8.66
CA SER A 285 6.13 16.78 8.07
C SER A 285 7.27 16.81 9.09
N GLY A 286 6.96 16.93 10.38
CA GLY A 286 7.95 17.10 11.45
C GLY A 286 8.43 18.54 11.63
N LYS A 287 7.88 19.52 10.89
CA LYS A 287 8.21 20.94 11.06
C LYS A 287 7.66 21.52 12.36
N ASP A 288 6.46 21.09 12.75
CA ASP A 288 5.85 21.42 14.03
C ASP A 288 5.88 20.18 14.94
N SER A 289 6.59 20.31 16.06
CA SER A 289 6.68 19.23 17.05
C SER A 289 5.35 18.93 17.74
N ASN A 290 4.37 19.83 17.70
CA ASN A 290 3.05 19.57 18.25
C ASN A 290 2.23 18.61 17.38
N HIS A 291 2.48 18.59 16.08
CA HIS A 291 1.88 17.62 15.16
C HIS A 291 2.73 16.35 15.06
N GLY A 292 4.05 16.48 15.15
CA GLY A 292 5.00 15.38 15.01
C GLY A 292 5.32 15.03 13.56
N LYS A 293 5.85 13.82 13.34
CA LYS A 293 6.28 13.35 12.02
C LYS A 293 5.76 11.94 11.72
N VAL A 294 5.19 11.77 10.53
CA VAL A 294 4.95 10.48 9.90
C VAL A 294 6.06 10.26 8.86
N SER A 295 6.69 9.10 8.88
CA SER A 295 7.80 8.77 7.98
C SER A 295 7.42 7.69 6.94
N ASN A 296 6.46 6.83 7.29
CA ASN A 296 5.93 5.78 6.43
C ASN A 296 4.42 5.93 6.27
N TRP A 297 3.95 5.81 5.04
CA TRP A 297 2.56 5.98 4.67
C TRP A 297 2.07 4.73 3.94
N ILE A 298 1.07 4.05 4.48
CA ILE A 298 0.43 2.89 3.86
C ILE A 298 -0.93 3.31 3.31
N ILE A 299 -1.17 3.10 2.04
CA ILE A 299 -2.40 3.53 1.37
C ILE A 299 -3.36 2.34 1.26
N GLY A 300 -4.42 2.37 2.06
CA GLY A 300 -5.34 1.24 2.21
C GLY A 300 -4.76 0.13 3.08
N ASN A 301 -5.56 -0.91 3.33
CA ASN A 301 -5.18 -2.09 4.10
C ASN A 301 -5.44 -3.35 3.30
N GLU A 302 -4.51 -4.33 3.31
CA GLU A 302 -4.63 -5.66 2.72
C GLU A 302 -5.38 -5.66 1.38
N ILE A 303 -4.87 -4.86 0.43
CA ILE A 303 -5.59 -4.54 -0.82
C ILE A 303 -5.86 -5.76 -1.72
N ASN A 304 -5.21 -6.88 -1.47
CA ASN A 304 -5.52 -8.14 -2.15
C ASN A 304 -6.85 -8.77 -1.68
N ASN A 305 -7.48 -8.24 -0.62
CA ASN A 305 -8.78 -8.67 -0.12
C ASN A 305 -9.73 -7.47 -0.01
N GLN A 306 -10.77 -7.44 -0.84
CA GLN A 306 -11.73 -6.32 -0.86
C GLN A 306 -12.56 -6.17 0.42
N GLN A 307 -12.44 -7.05 1.41
CA GLN A 307 -12.96 -6.79 2.75
C GLN A 307 -12.35 -5.51 3.35
N TRP A 308 -11.10 -5.22 2.99
CA TRP A 308 -10.31 -4.11 3.50
C TRP A 308 -10.13 -2.95 2.53
N ASN A 309 -10.55 -3.10 1.26
CA ASN A 309 -10.43 -2.07 0.22
C ASN A 309 -11.52 -2.26 -0.85
N TYR A 310 -12.78 -2.14 -0.44
CA TYR A 310 -13.96 -2.56 -1.20
C TYR A 310 -14.37 -1.56 -2.28
N MET A 311 -14.62 -2.04 -3.47
CA MET A 311 -15.25 -1.29 -4.57
C MET A 311 -16.36 -2.07 -5.30
N GLY A 312 -16.63 -3.29 -4.89
CA GLY A 312 -17.51 -4.23 -5.57
C GLY A 312 -16.75 -5.20 -6.47
N SER A 313 -17.46 -6.17 -7.03
CA SER A 313 -16.85 -7.19 -7.88
C SER A 313 -16.15 -6.57 -9.08
N MET A 314 -14.84 -6.80 -9.20
CA MET A 314 -13.99 -6.25 -10.24
C MET A 314 -12.94 -7.31 -10.65
N ASP A 315 -12.53 -7.35 -11.93
CA ASP A 315 -11.37 -8.14 -12.33
C ASP A 315 -10.06 -7.50 -11.84
N LEU A 316 -9.01 -8.31 -11.70
CA LEU A 316 -7.72 -7.88 -11.18
C LEU A 316 -7.15 -6.66 -11.90
N THR A 317 -7.15 -6.67 -13.22
CA THR A 317 -6.52 -5.61 -14.04
C THR A 317 -7.17 -4.25 -13.77
N ASN A 318 -8.50 -4.19 -13.81
CA ASN A 318 -9.24 -2.97 -13.53
C ASN A 318 -9.15 -2.57 -12.06
N TYR A 319 -9.18 -3.53 -11.14
CA TYR A 319 -9.00 -3.28 -9.71
C TYR A 319 -7.66 -2.60 -9.42
N VAL A 320 -6.55 -3.18 -9.90
CA VAL A 320 -5.21 -2.64 -9.67
C VAL A 320 -5.01 -1.30 -10.38
N LYS A 321 -5.58 -1.12 -11.59
CA LYS A 321 -5.53 0.15 -12.30
C LYS A 321 -6.18 1.28 -11.49
N VAL A 322 -7.37 1.05 -10.96
CA VAL A 322 -8.09 2.03 -10.11
C VAL A 322 -7.32 2.29 -8.83
N TYR A 323 -6.85 1.24 -8.16
CA TYR A 323 -6.06 1.37 -6.93
C TYR A 323 -4.76 2.16 -7.16
N GLN A 324 -3.99 1.83 -8.20
CA GLN A 324 -2.74 2.52 -8.48
C GLN A 324 -2.95 3.99 -8.82
N GLN A 325 -4.05 4.34 -9.49
CA GLN A 325 -4.40 5.72 -9.79
C GLN A 325 -4.59 6.53 -8.50
N ALA A 326 -5.32 5.99 -7.51
CA ALA A 326 -5.47 6.60 -6.20
C ALA A 326 -4.14 6.64 -5.43
N PHE A 327 -3.39 5.52 -5.41
CA PHE A 327 -2.08 5.43 -4.77
C PHE A 327 -1.12 6.51 -5.29
N ARG A 328 -1.11 6.76 -6.60
CA ARG A 328 -0.25 7.78 -7.23
C ARG A 328 -0.57 9.20 -6.76
N ILE A 329 -1.84 9.50 -6.48
CA ILE A 329 -2.23 10.80 -5.90
C ILE A 329 -1.58 10.99 -4.53
N PHE A 330 -1.69 9.99 -3.65
CA PHE A 330 -1.03 10.00 -2.33
C PHE A 330 0.49 10.06 -2.46
N TYR A 331 1.07 9.23 -3.31
CA TYR A 331 2.51 9.19 -3.56
C TYR A 331 3.04 10.58 -3.98
N THR A 332 2.38 11.22 -4.93
CA THR A 332 2.78 12.53 -5.43
C THR A 332 2.67 13.59 -4.33
N ALA A 333 1.56 13.62 -3.58
CA ALA A 333 1.36 14.57 -2.48
C ALA A 333 2.44 14.41 -1.39
N ILE A 334 2.69 13.18 -0.95
CA ILE A 334 3.66 12.88 0.09
C ILE A 334 5.08 13.22 -0.38
N LYS A 335 5.49 12.74 -1.53
CA LYS A 335 6.85 12.93 -2.06
C LYS A 335 7.15 14.38 -2.42
N SER A 336 6.18 15.14 -2.91
CA SER A 336 6.33 16.57 -3.20
C SER A 336 6.39 17.45 -1.94
N THR A 337 6.01 16.92 -0.78
CA THR A 337 6.12 17.60 0.51
C THR A 337 7.38 17.14 1.26
N ASN A 338 7.56 15.83 1.40
CA ASN A 338 8.65 15.19 2.13
C ASN A 338 9.37 14.20 1.21
N ALA A 339 10.51 14.61 0.64
CA ALA A 339 11.22 13.86 -0.39
C ALA A 339 11.55 12.42 0.00
N ASN A 340 11.86 12.18 1.26
CA ASN A 340 12.38 10.90 1.76
C ASN A 340 11.37 10.09 2.58
N ASP A 341 10.12 10.55 2.73
CA ASP A 341 9.06 9.72 3.29
C ASP A 341 8.80 8.52 2.36
N ARG A 342 8.48 7.37 2.95
CA ARG A 342 8.26 6.12 2.22
C ARG A 342 6.77 5.84 2.09
N VAL A 343 6.34 5.37 0.91
CA VAL A 343 4.93 5.10 0.61
C VAL A 343 4.77 3.64 0.24
N TYR A 344 3.80 2.97 0.88
CA TYR A 344 3.58 1.54 0.80
C TYR A 344 2.13 1.22 0.43
N PHE A 345 1.90 0.04 -0.11
CA PHE A 345 0.61 -0.64 0.00
C PHE A 345 0.76 -1.90 0.85
N SER A 346 -0.34 -2.41 1.42
CA SER A 346 -0.28 -3.60 2.26
C SER A 346 -0.98 -4.80 1.66
N LEU A 347 -0.46 -5.99 1.98
CA LEU A 347 -1.00 -7.28 1.59
C LEU A 347 -1.08 -8.21 2.80
N ASP A 348 -2.09 -9.08 2.82
CA ASP A 348 -2.18 -10.20 3.75
C ASP A 348 -1.30 -11.38 3.31
N TYR A 349 -1.26 -12.46 4.12
CA TYR A 349 -0.43 -13.64 3.88
C TYR A 349 -0.89 -14.54 2.73
N ASN A 350 -2.08 -14.29 2.13
CA ASN A 350 -2.58 -15.06 0.98
C ASN A 350 -1.86 -14.61 -0.30
N TRP A 351 -0.71 -15.26 -0.57
CA TRP A 351 0.14 -14.89 -1.69
C TRP A 351 -0.43 -15.37 -3.03
N MET A 352 -0.79 -16.69 -3.10
CA MET A 352 -1.50 -17.29 -4.23
C MET A 352 -2.64 -18.20 -3.74
N ASN A 353 -3.29 -17.87 -2.62
CA ASN A 353 -4.35 -18.64 -1.99
C ASN A 353 -5.66 -17.84 -1.94
N GLU A 354 -6.78 -18.55 -1.82
CA GLU A 354 -8.12 -17.96 -1.67
C GLU A 354 -8.54 -16.96 -2.76
N ILE A 355 -8.01 -17.11 -3.98
CA ILE A 355 -8.26 -16.21 -5.11
C ILE A 355 -9.62 -16.54 -5.73
N ASP A 356 -10.51 -15.55 -5.85
CA ASP A 356 -11.75 -15.63 -6.63
C ASP A 356 -11.74 -14.73 -7.88
N GLY A 357 -10.70 -13.89 -8.03
CA GLY A 357 -10.48 -12.98 -9.14
C GLY A 357 -11.48 -11.83 -9.25
N LYS A 358 -12.29 -11.59 -8.20
CA LYS A 358 -13.33 -10.55 -8.15
C LYS A 358 -13.36 -9.74 -6.86
N LEU A 359 -13.13 -10.38 -5.72
CA LEU A 359 -13.11 -9.78 -4.40
C LEU A 359 -11.83 -10.14 -3.64
N LYS A 360 -11.16 -11.23 -4.06
CA LYS A 360 -9.88 -11.68 -3.51
C LYS A 360 -8.92 -11.98 -4.64
N TYR A 361 -7.71 -11.49 -4.52
CA TYR A 361 -6.64 -11.61 -5.50
C TYR A 361 -5.38 -12.15 -4.83
N GLY A 362 -4.53 -12.81 -5.59
CA GLY A 362 -3.21 -13.23 -5.09
C GLY A 362 -2.33 -12.02 -4.79
N GLY A 363 -1.65 -12.04 -3.65
CA GLY A 363 -0.70 -10.98 -3.31
C GLY A 363 0.35 -10.77 -4.42
N LYS A 364 0.86 -11.89 -4.99
CA LYS A 364 1.76 -11.87 -6.15
C LYS A 364 1.13 -11.17 -7.36
N GLU A 365 -0.12 -11.49 -7.68
CA GLU A 365 -0.81 -10.91 -8.84
C GLU A 365 -1.01 -9.40 -8.69
N ILE A 366 -1.28 -8.92 -7.46
CA ILE A 366 -1.33 -7.48 -7.16
C ILE A 366 0.03 -6.83 -7.40
N VAL A 367 1.13 -7.41 -6.87
CA VAL A 367 2.49 -6.89 -7.05
C VAL A 367 2.86 -6.81 -8.53
N ASP A 368 2.64 -7.90 -9.27
CA ASP A 368 3.00 -8.00 -10.70
C ASP A 368 2.22 -6.98 -11.53
N SER A 369 0.90 -6.89 -11.31
CA SER A 369 0.02 -5.96 -12.04
C SER A 369 0.37 -4.50 -11.70
N PHE A 370 0.56 -4.18 -10.42
CA PHE A 370 0.94 -2.85 -9.97
C PHE A 370 2.28 -2.41 -10.58
N ASN A 371 3.28 -3.28 -10.54
CA ASN A 371 4.60 -3.02 -11.09
C ASN A 371 4.56 -2.87 -12.62
N SER A 372 3.77 -3.71 -13.31
CA SER A 372 3.60 -3.62 -14.76
C SER A 372 3.01 -2.29 -15.20
N ILE A 373 1.96 -1.82 -14.55
CA ILE A 373 1.36 -0.50 -14.82
C ILE A 373 2.36 0.62 -14.52
N ALA A 374 3.10 0.54 -13.41
CA ALA A 374 4.11 1.53 -13.06
C ALA A 374 5.25 1.59 -14.08
N ASN A 375 5.69 0.45 -14.63
CA ASN A 375 6.72 0.40 -15.67
C ASN A 375 6.32 1.15 -16.94
N VAL A 376 5.05 1.08 -17.30
CA VAL A 376 4.52 1.72 -18.51
C VAL A 376 4.20 3.20 -18.27
N GLN A 377 3.55 3.50 -17.14
CA GLN A 377 3.01 4.84 -16.86
C GLN A 377 3.93 5.73 -16.01
N GLY A 378 5.15 5.27 -15.73
CA GLY A 378 6.12 5.97 -14.88
C GLY A 378 6.29 5.34 -13.51
N GLN A 379 7.51 4.92 -13.24
CA GLN A 379 7.91 4.26 -12.01
C GLN A 379 7.76 5.16 -10.79
N MET A 380 7.44 4.52 -9.67
CA MET A 380 7.40 5.10 -8.32
C MET A 380 8.30 4.27 -7.40
N ASP A 381 8.86 4.90 -6.39
CA ASP A 381 9.60 4.21 -5.31
C ASP A 381 8.59 3.79 -4.22
N TRP A 382 7.78 2.79 -4.55
CA TRP A 382 6.81 2.20 -3.63
C TRP A 382 7.42 1.06 -2.82
N GLY A 383 6.94 0.86 -1.60
CA GLY A 383 7.30 -0.26 -0.74
C GLY A 383 6.12 -1.22 -0.47
N LEU A 384 6.40 -2.31 0.20
CA LEU A 384 5.42 -3.29 0.64
C LEU A 384 5.30 -3.30 2.17
N ALA A 385 4.08 -3.15 2.68
CA ALA A 385 3.71 -3.50 4.04
C ALA A 385 3.04 -4.89 4.01
N TYR A 386 3.57 -5.85 4.74
CA TYR A 386 3.14 -7.25 4.66
C TYR A 386 2.69 -7.78 6.00
N HIS A 387 1.64 -8.63 6.02
CA HIS A 387 1.00 -9.14 7.23
C HIS A 387 1.14 -10.68 7.30
N PRO A 388 2.27 -11.22 7.78
CA PRO A 388 2.57 -12.66 7.77
C PRO A 388 2.01 -13.39 8.99
N TYR A 389 0.71 -13.30 9.24
CA TYR A 389 0.08 -14.04 10.34
C TYR A 389 0.30 -15.56 10.22
N PRO A 390 0.33 -16.31 11.35
CA PRO A 390 0.24 -17.76 11.33
C PRO A 390 -1.02 -18.25 10.59
N CYS A 391 -0.94 -19.43 10.01
CA CYS A 391 -2.04 -20.05 9.28
C CYS A 391 -2.32 -21.46 9.81
N PRO A 392 -3.35 -21.63 10.66
CA PRO A 392 -4.38 -20.67 11.06
C PRO A 392 -3.92 -19.71 12.16
N MET A 393 -4.49 -18.50 12.21
CA MET A 393 -4.14 -17.44 13.18
C MET A 393 -4.38 -17.84 14.66
N ILE A 394 -5.21 -18.84 14.90
CA ILE A 394 -5.53 -19.37 16.26
C ILE A 394 -4.46 -20.32 16.81
N GLU A 395 -3.45 -20.68 16.02
CA GLU A 395 -2.32 -21.51 16.44
C GLU A 395 -1.02 -20.72 16.19
N PRO A 396 -0.24 -20.40 17.21
CA PRO A 396 0.92 -19.51 17.07
C PRO A 396 2.19 -20.19 16.53
N GLU A 397 2.21 -21.52 16.42
CA GLU A 397 3.36 -22.33 16.01
C GLU A 397 3.53 -22.30 14.47
N PHE A 398 3.83 -21.13 13.89
CA PHE A 398 3.98 -20.98 12.45
C PHE A 398 4.99 -21.95 11.81
N TRP A 399 5.94 -22.49 12.57
CA TRP A 399 6.90 -23.49 12.08
C TRP A 399 6.27 -24.86 11.77
N ASP A 400 5.07 -25.10 12.33
CA ASP A 400 4.27 -26.29 12.02
C ASP A 400 3.24 -26.07 10.91
N ASP A 401 2.96 -24.81 10.53
CA ASP A 401 2.00 -24.44 9.49
C ASP A 401 2.20 -25.19 8.15
N PRO A 402 3.45 -25.34 7.63
CA PRO A 402 3.67 -26.09 6.39
C PRO A 402 3.16 -27.53 6.46
N LYS A 403 3.37 -28.19 7.61
CA LYS A 403 2.93 -29.59 7.82
C LYS A 403 1.43 -29.65 8.10
N ALA A 404 0.90 -28.69 8.84
CA ALA A 404 -0.51 -28.66 9.23
C ALA A 404 -1.46 -28.39 8.07
N THR A 405 -1.06 -27.49 7.16
CA THR A 405 -1.94 -27.00 6.08
C THR A 405 -1.56 -27.50 4.69
N GLY A 406 -0.27 -27.78 4.41
CA GLY A 406 0.23 -28.09 3.08
C GLY A 406 0.23 -26.89 2.11
N LEU A 407 0.01 -25.66 2.61
CA LEU A 407 -0.13 -24.43 1.80
C LEU A 407 1.19 -23.68 1.60
N PHE A 408 2.33 -24.24 1.99
CA PHE A 408 3.62 -23.57 1.96
C PHE A 408 4.59 -24.27 1.01
N THR A 409 5.15 -23.53 0.08
CA THR A 409 6.23 -23.97 -0.79
C THR A 409 7.39 -22.97 -0.73
N ASN A 410 8.57 -23.39 -1.22
CA ASN A 410 9.76 -22.53 -1.31
C ASN A 410 9.93 -21.93 -2.72
N ASP A 411 8.85 -21.77 -3.46
CA ASP A 411 8.84 -21.14 -4.77
C ASP A 411 7.92 -19.90 -4.78
N PHE A 412 8.04 -19.08 -5.81
CA PHE A 412 7.33 -17.81 -5.94
C PHE A 412 5.81 -17.93 -6.13
N ASN A 413 5.29 -19.13 -6.32
CA ASN A 413 3.85 -19.39 -6.39
C ASN A 413 3.30 -20.05 -5.11
N SER A 414 4.03 -19.94 -3.99
CA SER A 414 3.55 -20.44 -2.70
C SER A 414 2.13 -19.94 -2.44
N PRO A 415 1.16 -20.78 -2.08
CA PRO A 415 -0.18 -20.34 -1.73
C PRO A 415 -0.17 -19.29 -0.61
N VAL A 416 0.58 -19.55 0.44
CA VAL A 416 0.73 -18.68 1.62
C VAL A 416 2.19 -18.33 1.83
N ILE A 417 2.45 -17.09 2.24
CA ILE A 417 3.76 -16.68 2.75
C ILE A 417 3.57 -16.12 4.15
N ASN A 418 4.22 -16.74 5.14
CA ASN A 418 4.35 -16.20 6.49
C ASN A 418 5.78 -16.40 7.02
N PHE A 419 5.98 -16.46 8.33
CA PHE A 419 7.32 -16.63 8.89
C PHE A 419 7.96 -17.99 8.54
N ALA A 420 7.18 -19.03 8.19
CA ALA A 420 7.70 -20.34 7.83
C ALA A 420 8.49 -20.33 6.51
N ASN A 421 8.16 -19.41 5.59
CA ASN A 421 8.79 -19.28 4.27
C ASN A 421 9.00 -17.79 3.88
N LEU A 422 9.28 -16.93 4.84
CA LEU A 422 9.41 -15.47 4.65
C LEU A 422 10.49 -15.08 3.62
N ASN A 423 11.52 -15.92 3.45
CA ASN A 423 12.52 -15.74 2.42
C ASN A 423 11.94 -15.73 1.01
N VAL A 424 10.85 -16.48 0.74
CA VAL A 424 10.18 -16.48 -0.58
C VAL A 424 9.74 -15.07 -0.96
N LEU A 425 9.17 -14.31 -0.02
CA LEU A 425 8.78 -12.92 -0.25
C LEU A 425 9.98 -12.04 -0.60
N THR A 426 11.04 -12.10 0.20
CA THR A 426 12.22 -11.23 -0.02
C THR A 426 13.03 -11.62 -1.23
N ASP A 427 13.12 -12.92 -1.55
CA ASP A 427 13.75 -13.40 -2.78
C ASP A 427 12.94 -13.00 -4.02
N TYR A 428 11.59 -12.97 -3.90
CA TYR A 428 10.71 -12.49 -4.96
C TYR A 428 10.99 -11.00 -5.27
N PHE A 429 11.08 -10.14 -4.25
CA PHE A 429 11.36 -8.72 -4.40
C PHE A 429 12.82 -8.42 -4.81
N ASN A 430 13.74 -9.37 -4.68
CA ASN A 430 15.13 -9.22 -5.13
C ASN A 430 15.31 -9.45 -6.65
N GLN A 431 14.26 -9.85 -7.37
CA GLN A 431 14.29 -9.95 -8.83
C GLN A 431 14.50 -8.57 -9.48
N GLU A 432 15.31 -8.50 -10.54
CA GLU A 432 15.65 -7.27 -11.25
C GLU A 432 14.41 -6.47 -11.69
N ALA A 433 13.36 -7.17 -12.15
CA ALA A 433 12.12 -6.56 -12.64
C ALA A 433 11.30 -5.84 -11.55
N LEU A 434 11.54 -6.14 -10.25
CA LEU A 434 10.81 -5.58 -9.12
C LEU A 434 11.60 -4.53 -8.35
N LYS A 435 12.86 -4.30 -8.68
CA LYS A 435 13.67 -3.30 -7.99
C LYS A 435 13.08 -1.89 -8.10
N ALA A 436 13.37 -1.08 -7.10
CA ALA A 436 13.03 0.33 -7.07
C ALA A 436 13.76 1.09 -8.20
N PRO A 437 13.32 2.30 -8.58
CA PRO A 437 14.01 3.14 -9.58
C PRO A 437 15.49 3.41 -9.26
N SER A 438 15.87 3.32 -7.98
CA SER A 438 17.26 3.43 -7.51
C SER A 438 18.13 2.21 -7.83
N GLY A 439 17.55 1.08 -8.27
CA GLY A 439 18.20 -0.22 -8.43
C GLY A 439 18.28 -1.05 -7.14
N ASN A 440 17.84 -0.52 -6.01
CA ASN A 440 17.78 -1.25 -4.74
C ASN A 440 16.54 -2.16 -4.68
N VAL A 441 16.59 -3.17 -3.80
CA VAL A 441 15.38 -3.91 -3.41
C VAL A 441 14.42 -2.93 -2.74
N ARG A 442 13.12 -3.03 -3.05
CA ARG A 442 12.11 -2.16 -2.47
C ARG A 442 12.00 -2.36 -0.96
N HIS A 443 11.66 -1.31 -0.25
CA HIS A 443 11.42 -1.35 1.19
C HIS A 443 10.28 -2.30 1.52
N ILE A 444 10.52 -3.21 2.47
CA ILE A 444 9.52 -4.14 3.01
C ILE A 444 9.43 -3.93 4.51
N ILE A 445 8.23 -3.69 5.02
CA ILE A 445 7.93 -3.60 6.44
C ILE A 445 6.85 -4.60 6.82
N LEU A 446 6.98 -5.24 7.97
CA LEU A 446 5.93 -6.10 8.52
C LEU A 446 5.14 -5.28 9.53
N THR A 447 3.92 -4.90 9.18
CA THR A 447 3.17 -3.87 9.92
C THR A 447 2.04 -4.41 10.75
N GLU A 448 1.65 -5.66 10.51
CA GLU A 448 0.59 -6.31 11.28
C GLU A 448 0.80 -7.82 11.31
N GLN A 449 1.10 -8.33 12.45
CA GLN A 449 1.19 -9.75 12.77
C GLN A 449 1.17 -9.94 14.29
N GLY A 450 0.69 -11.10 14.73
CA GLY A 450 0.64 -11.45 16.14
C GLY A 450 0.53 -12.95 16.33
N PHE A 451 0.87 -13.39 17.52
CA PHE A 451 0.77 -14.78 17.95
C PHE A 451 -0.18 -14.85 19.14
N THR A 452 -1.21 -15.67 19.04
CA THR A 452 -2.15 -15.79 20.15
C THR A 452 -1.53 -16.49 21.35
N SER A 453 -1.88 -16.05 22.56
CA SER A 453 -1.54 -16.74 23.81
C SER A 453 -2.62 -17.73 24.26
N TYR A 454 -3.56 -18.07 23.37
CA TYR A 454 -4.66 -18.99 23.66
C TYR A 454 -4.89 -19.93 22.47
N SER A 455 -5.07 -21.21 22.77
CA SER A 455 -5.48 -22.22 21.78
C SER A 455 -6.82 -22.82 22.21
N PRO A 456 -7.77 -23.02 21.31
CA PRO A 456 -9.06 -23.65 21.62
C PRO A 456 -8.92 -25.06 22.21
N THR A 457 -7.84 -25.75 21.90
CA THR A 457 -7.59 -27.14 22.32
C THR A 457 -6.72 -27.26 23.56
N ARG A 458 -5.87 -26.24 23.86
CA ARG A 458 -4.86 -26.28 24.93
C ARG A 458 -5.08 -25.23 26.02
N GLY A 459 -6.01 -24.29 25.83
CA GLY A 459 -6.21 -23.16 26.74
C GLY A 459 -5.12 -22.09 26.61
N ASP A 460 -4.73 -21.47 27.74
CA ASP A 460 -3.68 -20.43 27.75
C ASP A 460 -2.29 -21.02 27.49
N ILE A 461 -1.59 -20.46 26.50
CA ILE A 461 -0.27 -20.89 25.99
C ILE A 461 0.73 -19.72 25.86
N PRO A 462 0.92 -18.89 26.88
CA PRO A 462 1.74 -17.68 26.80
C PRO A 462 3.23 -17.95 26.52
N GLU A 463 3.75 -19.12 26.87
CA GLU A 463 5.12 -19.54 26.56
C GLU A 463 5.28 -19.80 25.06
N ILE A 464 4.29 -20.39 24.41
CA ILE A 464 4.32 -20.66 22.97
C ILE A 464 4.20 -19.35 22.19
N GLN A 465 3.31 -18.44 22.61
CA GLN A 465 3.26 -17.07 22.07
C GLN A 465 4.63 -16.40 22.11
N ALA A 466 5.28 -16.44 23.25
CA ALA A 466 6.58 -15.79 23.44
C ALA A 466 7.70 -16.46 22.63
N ALA A 467 7.66 -17.79 22.46
CA ALA A 467 8.59 -18.55 21.63
C ALA A 467 8.39 -18.20 20.13
N ALA A 468 7.15 -18.12 19.68
CA ALA A 468 6.82 -17.73 18.30
C ALA A 468 7.32 -16.31 17.98
N TYR A 469 7.12 -15.36 18.90
CA TYR A 469 7.66 -14.03 18.74
C TYR A 469 9.20 -14.03 18.66
N ALA A 470 9.90 -14.76 19.54
CA ALA A 470 11.36 -14.81 19.52
C ALA A 470 11.89 -15.37 18.19
N TYR A 471 11.28 -16.45 17.71
CA TYR A 471 11.69 -17.08 16.46
C TYR A 471 11.45 -16.16 15.27
N SER A 472 10.26 -15.61 15.14
CA SER A 472 9.91 -14.70 14.03
C SER A 472 10.77 -13.44 14.04
N TYR A 473 11.08 -12.87 15.23
CA TYR A 473 11.95 -11.71 15.32
C TYR A 473 13.36 -12.00 14.81
N TYR A 474 13.94 -13.15 15.17
CA TYR A 474 15.28 -13.52 14.70
C TYR A 474 15.32 -13.80 13.20
N LEU A 475 14.25 -14.36 12.62
CA LEU A 475 14.10 -14.48 11.17
C LEU A 475 14.13 -13.10 10.51
N VAL A 476 13.36 -12.16 11.02
CA VAL A 476 13.28 -10.80 10.48
C VAL A 476 14.58 -10.02 10.69
N ASP A 477 15.19 -10.09 11.88
CA ASP A 477 16.45 -9.37 12.18
C ASP A 477 17.59 -9.86 11.28
N SER A 478 17.61 -11.15 10.97
CA SER A 478 18.61 -11.77 10.09
C SER A 478 18.36 -11.57 8.59
N ASN A 479 17.19 -11.06 8.20
CA ASN A 479 16.83 -10.78 6.81
C ASN A 479 17.15 -9.31 6.45
N PRO A 480 18.10 -9.03 5.54
CA PRO A 480 18.54 -7.67 5.26
C PRO A 480 17.52 -6.81 4.49
N TYR A 481 16.46 -7.43 3.96
CA TYR A 481 15.48 -6.77 3.07
C TYR A 481 14.19 -6.35 3.80
N ILE A 482 14.10 -6.61 5.12
CA ILE A 482 12.95 -6.19 5.93
C ILE A 482 13.41 -5.09 6.88
N ASP A 483 12.75 -3.94 6.84
CA ASP A 483 13.16 -2.74 7.58
C ASP A 483 12.53 -2.66 8.98
N ALA A 484 11.33 -3.20 9.17
CA ALA A 484 10.58 -3.10 10.42
C ALA A 484 9.70 -4.33 10.69
N TYR A 485 9.45 -4.60 11.98
CA TYR A 485 8.60 -5.67 12.46
C TYR A 485 7.70 -5.17 13.58
N THR A 486 6.46 -4.81 13.26
CA THR A 486 5.48 -4.26 14.20
C THR A 486 4.52 -5.34 14.68
N VAL A 487 4.58 -5.67 15.97
CA VAL A 487 3.66 -6.64 16.59
C VAL A 487 2.28 -5.99 16.82
N SER A 488 1.24 -6.64 16.40
CA SER A 488 -0.13 -6.33 16.74
C SER A 488 -0.56 -7.27 17.88
N ARG A 489 -0.54 -6.85 19.16
CA ARG A 489 -0.58 -5.47 19.66
C ARG A 489 0.01 -5.36 21.08
N GLN A 490 0.01 -4.18 21.68
CA GLN A 490 0.50 -3.99 23.05
C GLN A 490 -0.40 -4.66 24.09
N VAL A 491 -1.72 -4.50 23.99
CA VAL A 491 -2.72 -5.07 24.90
C VAL A 491 -3.73 -5.88 24.09
N ASP A 492 -4.18 -7.02 24.59
CA ASP A 492 -5.28 -7.76 23.96
C ASP A 492 -6.49 -6.86 23.70
N ALA A 493 -7.13 -7.00 22.55
CA ALA A 493 -8.41 -6.35 22.31
C ALA A 493 -9.55 -7.26 22.77
N PRO A 494 -10.51 -6.79 23.60
CA PRO A 494 -11.58 -7.63 24.14
C PRO A 494 -12.40 -8.35 23.08
N SER A 495 -12.65 -7.72 21.93
CA SER A 495 -13.39 -8.31 20.82
C SER A 495 -12.65 -9.46 20.12
N GLU A 496 -11.32 -9.34 19.97
CA GLU A 496 -10.46 -10.39 19.41
C GLU A 496 -10.24 -11.52 20.41
N ALA A 497 -10.01 -11.17 21.68
CA ALA A 497 -9.81 -12.12 22.77
C ALA A 497 -11.03 -13.05 22.96
N LYS A 498 -12.26 -12.56 22.74
CA LYS A 498 -13.49 -13.39 22.71
C LYS A 498 -13.48 -14.44 21.60
N GLN A 499 -12.74 -14.21 20.53
CA GLN A 499 -12.56 -15.12 19.40
C GLN A 499 -11.33 -16.03 19.56
N GLY A 500 -10.63 -15.96 20.70
CA GLY A 500 -9.40 -16.72 20.94
C GLY A 500 -8.12 -16.04 20.41
N LEU A 501 -8.22 -14.82 19.86
CA LEU A 501 -7.09 -14.07 19.34
C LEU A 501 -6.54 -13.12 20.41
N LYS A 502 -5.65 -13.63 21.25
CA LYS A 502 -5.01 -12.92 22.37
C LYS A 502 -3.57 -12.55 21.98
N PHE A 503 -3.41 -11.58 21.07
CA PHE A 503 -2.11 -11.21 20.49
C PHE A 503 -1.26 -10.28 21.37
N GLY A 504 -1.86 -9.60 22.34
CA GLY A 504 -1.21 -8.58 23.17
C GLY A 504 -0.01 -9.08 23.96
N LEU A 505 0.87 -8.14 24.34
CA LEU A 505 1.92 -8.33 25.33
C LEU A 505 1.33 -8.30 26.75
N TRP A 506 0.18 -7.65 26.89
CA TRP A 506 -0.64 -7.59 28.11
C TRP A 506 -2.00 -8.26 27.88
N GLU A 507 -2.53 -8.85 28.93
CA GLU A 507 -3.94 -9.25 29.00
C GLU A 507 -4.82 -8.01 29.14
N CYS A 508 -6.04 -8.03 28.56
CA CYS A 508 -7.04 -6.98 28.73
C CYS A 508 -8.05 -7.31 29.84
N ASP A 509 -8.74 -6.27 30.35
CA ASP A 509 -9.90 -6.43 31.22
C ASP A 509 -11.15 -6.81 30.39
N MET A 510 -11.53 -8.06 30.44
CA MET A 510 -12.72 -8.58 29.73
C MET A 510 -14.06 -8.06 30.27
N ASN A 511 -14.06 -7.39 31.43
CA ASN A 511 -15.26 -6.75 31.97
C ASN A 511 -15.51 -5.37 31.35
N GLN A 512 -14.56 -4.86 30.56
CA GLN A 512 -14.66 -3.59 29.83
C GLN A 512 -14.60 -3.82 28.30
N PRO A 513 -15.66 -4.41 27.71
CA PRO A 513 -15.61 -4.89 26.33
C PRO A 513 -15.42 -3.78 25.28
N ASP A 514 -15.73 -2.53 25.63
CA ASP A 514 -15.65 -1.36 24.75
C ASP A 514 -14.36 -0.55 24.94
N LYS A 515 -13.46 -1.00 25.83
CA LYS A 515 -12.18 -0.33 26.11
C LYS A 515 -11.06 -1.34 26.19
N ILE A 516 -9.88 -0.93 25.71
CA ILE A 516 -8.66 -1.69 25.90
C ILE A 516 -8.01 -1.22 27.20
N VAL A 517 -8.05 -2.07 28.23
CA VAL A 517 -7.48 -1.80 29.54
C VAL A 517 -6.55 -2.95 29.90
N ALA A 518 -5.25 -2.64 30.05
CA ALA A 518 -4.25 -3.63 30.41
C ALA A 518 -4.41 -4.11 31.85
N THR A 519 -4.22 -5.41 32.10
CA THR A 519 -4.30 -6.02 33.43
C THR A 519 -3.00 -6.68 33.85
N LYS A 520 -2.49 -7.63 33.07
CA LYS A 520 -1.33 -8.45 33.45
C LYS A 520 -0.36 -8.61 32.28
N ARG A 521 0.95 -8.47 32.56
CA ARG A 521 2.01 -8.79 31.58
C ARG A 521 2.04 -10.28 31.28
N LYS A 522 2.09 -10.61 29.98
CA LYS A 522 2.30 -11.98 29.53
C LYS A 522 3.81 -12.29 29.41
N LYS A 523 4.16 -13.55 29.20
CA LYS A 523 5.56 -13.98 29.01
C LYS A 523 6.24 -13.25 27.86
N ILE A 524 5.51 -13.01 26.77
CA ILE A 524 6.02 -12.28 25.58
C ILE A 524 6.51 -10.87 25.91
N TRP A 525 5.95 -10.18 26.92
CA TRP A 525 6.36 -8.84 27.30
C TRP A 525 7.86 -8.74 27.60
N GLN A 526 8.38 -9.66 28.43
CA GLN A 526 9.79 -9.69 28.76
C GLN A 526 10.67 -10.07 27.56
N VAL A 527 10.23 -11.05 26.77
CA VAL A 527 10.94 -11.45 25.56
C VAL A 527 11.02 -10.28 24.57
N PHE A 528 9.91 -9.58 24.34
CA PHE A 528 9.85 -8.41 23.46
C PHE A 528 10.79 -7.29 23.94
N ARG A 529 10.79 -6.97 25.24
CA ARG A 529 11.66 -5.94 25.81
C ARG A 529 13.13 -6.20 25.53
N ASP A 530 13.56 -7.46 25.63
CA ASP A 530 14.97 -7.83 25.63
C ASP A 530 15.45 -8.44 24.30
N ILE A 531 14.59 -8.66 23.32
CA ILE A 531 14.85 -9.46 22.11
C ILE A 531 15.99 -8.92 21.24
N ASP A 532 16.21 -7.61 21.24
CA ASP A 532 17.24 -6.92 20.47
C ASP A 532 18.51 -6.61 21.30
N LYS A 533 18.62 -7.18 22.50
CA LYS A 533 19.76 -7.04 23.38
C LYS A 533 20.49 -8.37 23.50
N LYS A 534 21.74 -8.44 23.09
CA LYS A 534 22.52 -9.69 23.05
C LYS A 534 22.46 -10.50 24.34
N ASN A 535 22.88 -9.93 25.47
CA ASN A 535 22.95 -10.66 26.74
C ASN A 535 21.56 -11.05 27.27
N SER A 536 20.62 -10.11 27.23
CA SER A 536 19.24 -10.40 27.66
C SER A 536 18.56 -11.41 26.77
N THR A 537 18.88 -11.43 25.47
CA THR A 537 18.35 -12.40 24.52
C THR A 537 18.79 -13.83 24.84
N LEU A 538 20.06 -14.04 25.22
CA LEU A 538 20.55 -15.37 25.62
C LEU A 538 19.83 -15.93 26.84
N GLU A 539 19.39 -15.05 27.76
CA GLU A 539 18.65 -15.44 28.97
C GLU A 539 17.15 -15.58 28.70
N THR A 540 16.54 -14.56 28.06
CA THR A 540 15.09 -14.45 27.98
C THR A 540 14.44 -15.27 26.87
N SER A 541 15.16 -15.62 25.79
CA SER A 541 14.65 -16.43 24.67
C SER A 541 15.14 -17.88 24.67
N GLU A 542 16.02 -18.27 25.60
CA GLU A 542 16.62 -19.62 25.63
C GLU A 542 15.56 -20.72 25.77
N PHE A 543 14.51 -20.50 26.59
CA PHE A 543 13.41 -21.43 26.77
C PHE A 543 12.66 -21.76 25.46
N ALA A 544 12.63 -20.84 24.49
CA ALA A 544 11.93 -21.00 23.24
C ALA A 544 12.49 -22.15 22.39
N LYS A 545 13.78 -22.44 22.49
CA LYS A 545 14.44 -23.53 21.75
C LYS A 545 13.80 -24.89 22.04
N SER A 546 13.51 -25.18 23.31
CA SER A 546 12.85 -26.44 23.69
C SER A 546 11.41 -26.55 23.17
N ILE A 547 10.71 -25.41 23.06
CA ILE A 547 9.34 -25.36 22.52
C ILE A 547 9.34 -25.59 21.00
N ILE A 548 10.29 -24.95 20.31
CA ILE A 548 10.46 -25.04 18.85
C ILE A 548 11.07 -26.41 18.46
N GLY A 549 11.79 -27.09 19.37
CA GLY A 549 12.47 -28.35 19.11
C GLY A 549 13.84 -28.18 18.43
N ILE A 550 14.60 -27.11 18.76
CA ILE A 550 15.92 -26.81 18.21
C ILE A 550 16.98 -26.75 19.31
N GLU A 551 18.24 -26.98 18.96
CA GLU A 551 19.39 -26.80 19.88
C GLU A 551 19.97 -25.39 19.78
N LYS A 552 20.02 -24.83 18.57
CA LYS A 552 20.63 -23.52 18.28
C LYS A 552 19.72 -22.74 17.32
N TRP A 553 19.71 -21.42 17.49
CA TRP A 553 18.99 -20.53 16.57
C TRP A 553 19.47 -20.65 15.11
N SER A 554 20.75 -20.94 14.90
CA SER A 554 21.33 -21.20 13.56
C SER A 554 20.78 -22.46 12.86
N ASP A 555 20.08 -23.34 13.56
CA ASP A 555 19.50 -24.55 12.97
C ASP A 555 18.28 -24.20 12.10
N VAL A 556 17.61 -23.08 12.40
CA VAL A 556 16.36 -22.65 11.76
C VAL A 556 16.41 -21.23 11.17
N ILE A 557 17.44 -20.43 11.51
CA ILE A 557 17.57 -19.05 11.04
C ILE A 557 18.81 -18.93 10.16
N PRO A 558 18.63 -18.70 8.85
CA PRO A 558 19.75 -18.50 7.93
C PRO A 558 20.64 -17.32 8.38
N ASN A 559 21.95 -17.54 8.36
CA ASN A 559 22.96 -16.51 8.69
C ASN A 559 22.83 -15.89 10.08
N PHE A 560 22.18 -16.55 11.04
CA PHE A 560 22.05 -16.08 12.39
C PHE A 560 23.40 -15.74 13.02
N LYS A 561 23.54 -14.51 13.55
CA LYS A 561 24.76 -14.04 14.24
C LYS A 561 24.35 -13.18 15.43
N TRP A 562 24.77 -13.58 16.62
CA TRP A 562 24.56 -12.83 17.85
C TRP A 562 25.03 -11.36 17.78
N LYS A 563 26.12 -11.11 17.06
CA LYS A 563 26.63 -9.74 16.87
C LYS A 563 25.65 -8.79 16.17
N ASN A 564 24.69 -9.32 15.42
CA ASN A 564 23.67 -8.49 14.76
C ASN A 564 22.68 -7.92 15.78
N LEU A 565 22.61 -8.49 16.98
CA LEU A 565 21.77 -8.01 18.11
C LEU A 565 22.52 -7.05 19.04
N GLU A 566 23.80 -6.77 18.78
CA GLU A 566 24.56 -5.75 19.47
C GLU A 566 24.24 -4.36 18.87
N LYS A 567 23.16 -3.77 19.28
CA LYS A 567 22.67 -2.48 18.78
C LYS A 567 22.64 -1.42 19.87
#